data_03ff7bc3412ee4dbdbd1fb25ff87cf85
#
_entry.id   03ff7bc3412ee4dbdbd1fb25ff87cf85
#
_cell.length_a   1.000
_cell.length_b   1.000
_cell.length_c   1.000
_cell.angle_alpha   90.00
_cell.angle_beta   90.00
_cell.angle_gamma   90.00
#
_symmetry.space_group_name_H-M   'P 1'
#
loop_
_entity.id
_entity.type
_entity.pdbx_description
1 polymer ?
#
loop_
_entity_poly.entity_id
_entity_poly.type
_entity_poly.pdbx_seq_one_letter_code
_entity_poly.pdbx_strand_id
1 'polypeptide(L)'
;MKKYVVSLLTALVVPLTYSQPNYSGSYALYSYESKSYLVQQDRKQNKSIASITKLFTAITILESGVDLDEKIKVNGKSNGKVPSQSLMSRKDLLRAMIISSDNKAAESLANNHPGGFDKFIIDVNAYTANHSLYNTHLDDSTGLLSTNTSNTSDLIEFLYLIKDNSIIRSIAAERVAVLNSAKGKKTIKINLHNTNPDLFVYDNILISKTGFTNAAGRCLLMLIEKNNEKFAVVILGQPNVKTRSKLVNTLLHIETEKEPILKITSSIEFD
;
A
#
# COMPACT_ATOMS: atom_id res chain seq x y z
N MET A 1 -49.10 -17.92 44.45
CA MET A 1 -47.93 -17.08 44.26
C MET A 1 -46.87 -17.93 43.54
N LYS A 2 -46.70 -17.76 42.22
CA LYS A 2 -45.69 -18.47 41.45
C LYS A 2 -44.40 -17.65 41.47
N LYS A 3 -43.32 -18.23 41.98
CA LYS A 3 -41.97 -17.65 41.99
C LYS A 3 -41.35 -17.92 40.63
N TYR A 4 -41.03 -16.86 39.88
CA TYR A 4 -40.23 -16.95 38.68
C TYR A 4 -38.75 -16.86 39.07
N VAL A 5 -37.96 -17.88 38.73
CA VAL A 5 -36.50 -17.86 38.81
C VAL A 5 -35.98 -17.39 37.47
N VAL A 6 -35.47 -16.16 37.39
CA VAL A 6 -34.77 -15.64 36.23
C VAL A 6 -33.33 -16.11 36.33
N SER A 7 -32.94 -17.08 35.53
CA SER A 7 -31.55 -17.50 35.40
C SER A 7 -30.82 -16.55 34.42
N LEU A 8 -29.91 -15.73 34.93
CA LEU A 8 -29.05 -14.86 34.11
C LEU A 8 -27.90 -15.72 33.56
N LEU A 9 -27.99 -16.12 32.30
CA LEU A 9 -26.86 -16.75 31.62
C LEU A 9 -25.87 -15.66 31.21
N THR A 10 -24.81 -15.47 31.96
CA THR A 10 -23.66 -14.67 31.56
C THR A 10 -22.85 -15.46 30.57
N ALA A 11 -22.92 -15.09 29.29
CA ALA A 11 -22.04 -15.62 28.26
C ALA A 11 -20.61 -15.15 28.54
N LEU A 12 -19.73 -16.06 28.92
CA LEU A 12 -18.30 -15.80 29.04
C LEU A 12 -17.74 -15.64 27.61
N VAL A 13 -17.52 -14.40 27.18
CA VAL A 13 -16.76 -14.11 25.96
C VAL A 13 -15.29 -14.36 26.31
N VAL A 14 -14.80 -15.56 25.99
CA VAL A 14 -13.36 -15.84 26.04
C VAL A 14 -12.75 -15.16 24.81
N PRO A 15 -11.87 -14.16 24.97
CA PRO A 15 -11.18 -13.60 23.83
C PRO A 15 -10.26 -14.70 23.26
N LEU A 16 -10.44 -15.05 21.98
CA LEU A 16 -9.48 -15.86 21.26
C LEU A 16 -8.15 -15.09 21.22
N THR A 17 -7.22 -15.48 22.08
CA THR A 17 -5.85 -14.96 22.06
C THR A 17 -5.12 -15.64 20.91
N TYR A 18 -5.16 -15.05 19.70
CA TYR A 18 -4.23 -15.42 18.66
C TYR A 18 -2.81 -15.11 19.15
N SER A 19 -1.93 -16.12 19.10
CA SER A 19 -0.51 -15.85 19.32
C SER A 19 -0.02 -14.93 18.22
N GLN A 20 0.44 -13.74 18.59
CA GLN A 20 0.96 -12.76 17.63
C GLN A 20 2.11 -13.41 16.83
N PRO A 21 2.10 -13.29 15.48
CA PRO A 21 3.20 -13.81 14.68
C PRO A 21 4.50 -13.14 15.11
N ASN A 22 5.53 -13.93 15.44
CA ASN A 22 6.82 -13.39 15.87
C ASN A 22 7.70 -13.08 14.63
N TYR A 23 7.46 -11.91 14.02
CA TYR A 23 8.25 -11.38 12.92
C TYR A 23 8.93 -10.09 13.34
N SER A 24 10.08 -9.78 12.74
CA SER A 24 10.77 -8.50 12.93
C SER A 24 10.01 -7.34 12.26
N GLY A 25 10.33 -6.11 12.68
CA GLY A 25 9.77 -4.90 12.09
C GLY A 25 8.35 -4.58 12.55
N SER A 26 7.73 -3.61 11.89
CA SER A 26 6.36 -3.18 12.18
C SER A 26 5.40 -3.76 11.14
N TYR A 27 4.24 -4.25 11.58
CA TYR A 27 3.23 -4.75 10.67
C TYR A 27 1.82 -4.63 11.23
N ALA A 28 0.84 -4.62 10.33
CA ALA A 28 -0.57 -4.66 10.70
C ALA A 28 -1.42 -5.33 9.60
N LEU A 29 -2.48 -5.99 10.05
CA LEU A 29 -3.66 -6.34 9.27
C LEU A 29 -4.84 -5.56 9.85
N TYR A 30 -5.50 -4.75 9.02
CA TYR A 30 -6.62 -3.90 9.41
C TYR A 30 -7.83 -4.17 8.52
N SER A 31 -8.99 -4.39 9.11
CA SER A 31 -10.27 -4.48 8.39
C SER A 31 -10.93 -3.10 8.33
N TYR A 32 -11.28 -2.65 7.11
CA TYR A 32 -12.00 -1.39 6.94
C TYR A 32 -13.48 -1.51 7.28
N GLU A 33 -14.08 -2.68 7.18
CA GLU A 33 -15.48 -2.95 7.53
C GLU A 33 -15.67 -2.93 9.04
N SER A 34 -14.86 -3.70 9.79
CA SER A 34 -14.91 -3.71 11.26
C SER A 34 -14.20 -2.52 11.90
N LYS A 35 -13.49 -1.71 11.12
CA LYS A 35 -12.67 -0.56 11.57
C LYS A 35 -11.71 -0.93 12.69
N SER A 36 -11.07 -2.11 12.59
CA SER A 36 -10.25 -2.65 13.67
C SER A 36 -8.96 -3.30 13.17
N TYR A 37 -7.94 -3.25 14.04
CA TYR A 37 -6.72 -4.02 13.84
C TYR A 37 -6.98 -5.48 14.21
N LEU A 38 -6.86 -6.39 13.25
CA LEU A 38 -6.94 -7.83 13.50
C LEU A 38 -5.60 -8.34 14.07
N VAL A 39 -4.50 -7.79 13.54
CA VAL A 39 -3.12 -8.03 14.00
C VAL A 39 -2.35 -6.72 13.93
N GLN A 40 -1.48 -6.48 14.88
CA GLN A 40 -0.56 -5.33 14.84
C GLN A 40 0.70 -5.58 15.67
N GLN A 41 1.82 -5.03 15.19
CA GLN A 41 3.07 -4.93 15.92
C GLN A 41 3.72 -3.59 15.63
N ASP A 42 4.13 -2.86 16.67
CA ASP A 42 4.86 -1.58 16.60
C ASP A 42 4.23 -0.54 15.65
N ARG A 43 2.90 -0.52 15.57
CA ARG A 43 2.14 0.24 14.55
C ARG A 43 2.39 1.76 14.55
N LYS A 44 2.85 2.32 15.67
CA LYS A 44 3.17 3.75 15.82
C LYS A 44 4.66 4.05 15.64
N GLN A 45 5.51 3.03 15.47
CA GLN A 45 6.93 3.23 15.28
C GLN A 45 7.22 3.78 13.87
N ASN A 46 7.81 4.97 13.79
CA ASN A 46 8.27 5.53 12.52
C ASN A 46 9.44 4.72 11.96
N LYS A 47 9.35 4.42 10.69
CA LYS A 47 10.38 3.71 9.92
C LYS A 47 10.53 4.32 8.53
N SER A 48 11.70 4.18 7.95
CA SER A 48 11.89 4.45 6.53
C SER A 48 10.98 3.52 5.70
N ILE A 49 10.26 4.08 4.73
CA ILE A 49 9.24 3.37 3.94
C ILE A 49 9.70 3.00 2.53
N ALA A 50 10.92 3.37 2.17
CA ALA A 50 11.47 3.11 0.85
C ALA A 50 10.46 3.47 -0.27
N SER A 51 10.36 2.66 -1.31
CA SER A 51 9.52 2.93 -2.48
C SER A 51 7.99 2.90 -2.23
N ILE A 52 7.50 2.71 -0.98
CA ILE A 52 6.10 3.03 -0.66
C ILE A 52 5.84 4.53 -0.91
N THR A 53 6.85 5.39 -0.73
CA THR A 53 6.88 6.80 -1.12
C THR A 53 6.25 7.08 -2.49
N LYS A 54 6.43 6.17 -3.46
CA LYS A 54 5.93 6.35 -4.83
C LYS A 54 4.41 6.39 -4.96
N LEU A 55 3.67 5.86 -3.99
CA LEU A 55 2.22 6.03 -3.96
C LEU A 55 1.84 7.45 -3.52
N PHE A 56 2.59 8.05 -2.59
CA PHE A 56 2.43 9.47 -2.25
C PHE A 56 2.81 10.36 -3.44
N THR A 57 3.90 10.03 -4.14
CA THR A 57 4.25 10.72 -5.38
C THR A 57 3.12 10.63 -6.41
N ALA A 58 2.52 9.44 -6.59
CA ALA A 58 1.44 9.26 -7.54
C ALA A 58 0.23 10.14 -7.22
N ILE A 59 -0.25 10.14 -5.97
CA ILE A 59 -1.42 10.94 -5.60
C ILE A 59 -1.14 12.44 -5.73
N THR A 60 0.05 12.93 -5.35
CA THR A 60 0.44 14.32 -5.49
C THR A 60 0.45 14.77 -6.96
N ILE A 61 0.96 13.93 -7.87
CA ILE A 61 0.91 14.21 -9.31
C ILE A 61 -0.52 14.21 -9.83
N LEU A 62 -1.37 13.29 -9.39
CA LEU A 62 -2.78 13.23 -9.81
C LEU A 62 -3.57 14.45 -9.32
N GLU A 63 -3.34 14.90 -8.10
CA GLU A 63 -4.04 16.05 -7.52
C GLU A 63 -3.51 17.41 -8.03
N SER A 64 -2.33 17.45 -8.64
CA SER A 64 -1.80 18.68 -9.26
C SER A 64 -2.54 19.11 -10.52
N GLY A 65 -3.49 18.31 -11.02
CA GLY A 65 -4.33 18.63 -12.18
C GLY A 65 -3.61 18.59 -13.52
N VAL A 66 -2.40 18.03 -13.60
CA VAL A 66 -1.63 17.93 -14.85
C VAL A 66 -2.28 16.94 -15.82
N ASP A 67 -2.15 17.23 -17.13
CA ASP A 67 -2.56 16.31 -18.17
C ASP A 67 -1.67 15.05 -18.15
N LEU A 68 -2.28 13.89 -17.95
CA LEU A 68 -1.59 12.60 -17.87
C LEU A 68 -1.12 12.09 -19.23
N ASP A 69 -1.73 12.51 -20.32
CA ASP A 69 -1.36 12.15 -21.68
C ASP A 69 -0.26 13.06 -22.24
N GLU A 70 0.01 14.20 -21.59
CA GLU A 70 1.12 15.06 -21.94
C GLU A 70 2.45 14.32 -21.83
N LYS A 71 3.25 14.40 -22.93
CA LYS A 71 4.59 13.82 -22.98
C LYS A 71 5.61 14.77 -22.38
N ILE A 72 6.25 14.34 -21.33
CA ILE A 72 7.32 15.07 -20.65
C ILE A 72 8.68 14.41 -20.87
N LYS A 73 9.74 15.18 -20.70
CA LYS A 73 11.12 14.70 -20.84
C LYS A 73 11.51 13.87 -19.61
N VAL A 74 12.03 12.66 -19.83
CA VAL A 74 12.59 11.82 -18.79
C VAL A 74 13.94 12.43 -18.33
N ASN A 75 13.93 13.13 -17.21
CA ASN A 75 15.06 13.89 -16.68
C ASN A 75 15.51 13.44 -15.27
N GLY A 76 14.96 12.36 -14.75
CA GLY A 76 15.40 11.75 -13.50
C GLY A 76 16.84 11.21 -13.61
N LYS A 77 17.60 11.33 -12.52
CA LYS A 77 19.03 10.94 -12.46
C LYS A 77 19.24 9.53 -11.92
N SER A 78 18.33 9.04 -11.09
CA SER A 78 18.39 7.70 -10.48
C SER A 78 18.28 6.58 -11.50
N ASN A 79 18.64 5.37 -11.07
CA ASN A 79 18.47 4.16 -11.87
C ASN A 79 17.00 3.88 -12.14
N GLY A 80 16.73 3.38 -13.35
CA GLY A 80 15.39 3.01 -13.79
C GLY A 80 15.40 2.40 -15.19
N LYS A 81 14.29 1.76 -15.56
CA LYS A 81 14.11 1.16 -16.89
C LYS A 81 13.76 2.21 -17.95
N VAL A 82 13.14 3.34 -17.55
CA VAL A 82 12.77 4.38 -18.50
C VAL A 82 14.03 5.05 -19.08
N PRO A 83 14.10 5.22 -20.41
CA PRO A 83 15.29 5.76 -21.06
C PRO A 83 15.48 7.26 -20.75
N SER A 84 16.66 7.64 -20.27
CA SER A 84 16.98 9.05 -20.02
C SER A 84 16.88 9.89 -21.30
N GLN A 85 16.39 11.13 -21.15
CA GLN A 85 16.21 12.11 -22.23
C GLN A 85 15.21 11.70 -23.32
N SER A 86 14.38 10.69 -23.06
CA SER A 86 13.25 10.33 -23.91
C SER A 86 11.98 11.11 -23.56
N LEU A 87 10.97 11.03 -24.41
CA LEU A 87 9.64 11.58 -24.17
C LEU A 87 8.68 10.44 -23.80
N MET A 88 7.99 10.58 -22.68
CA MET A 88 6.97 9.65 -22.21
C MET A 88 5.79 10.41 -21.63
N SER A 89 4.58 9.88 -21.75
CA SER A 89 3.41 10.45 -21.09
C SER A 89 3.56 10.36 -19.55
N ARG A 90 2.96 11.29 -18.81
CA ARG A 90 2.91 11.20 -17.34
C ARG A 90 2.25 9.90 -16.90
N LYS A 91 1.21 9.45 -17.60
CA LYS A 91 0.55 8.17 -17.35
C LYS A 91 1.51 6.99 -17.47
N ASP A 92 2.34 6.92 -18.51
CA ASP A 92 3.31 5.84 -18.66
C ASP A 92 4.43 5.93 -17.62
N LEU A 93 4.82 7.13 -17.22
CA LEU A 93 5.77 7.31 -16.11
C LEU A 93 5.16 6.86 -14.77
N LEU A 94 3.89 7.15 -14.48
CA LEU A 94 3.17 6.61 -13.31
C LEU A 94 3.15 5.07 -13.34
N ARG A 95 2.88 4.47 -14.49
CA ARG A 95 2.93 3.00 -14.65
C ARG A 95 4.33 2.45 -14.39
N ALA A 96 5.38 3.04 -14.97
CA ALA A 96 6.76 2.61 -14.71
C ALA A 96 7.14 2.74 -13.24
N MET A 97 6.76 3.85 -12.60
CA MET A 97 7.02 4.14 -11.19
C MET A 97 6.33 3.16 -10.24
N ILE A 98 5.07 2.83 -10.47
CA ILE A 98 4.29 1.98 -9.54
C ILE A 98 4.57 0.50 -9.81
N ILE A 99 4.49 0.04 -11.07
CA ILE A 99 4.61 -1.38 -11.44
C ILE A 99 6.03 -1.88 -11.16
N SER A 100 7.05 -1.26 -11.76
CA SER A 100 8.44 -1.72 -11.64
C SER A 100 9.28 -0.93 -10.65
N SER A 101 8.63 -0.04 -9.89
CA SER A 101 9.31 0.80 -8.89
C SER A 101 10.42 1.67 -9.48
N ASP A 102 10.23 2.17 -10.70
CA ASP A 102 11.22 2.95 -11.45
C ASP A 102 11.49 4.30 -10.77
N ASN A 103 12.72 4.48 -10.28
CA ASN A 103 13.11 5.72 -9.59
C ASN A 103 13.23 6.89 -10.55
N LYS A 104 13.75 6.64 -11.77
CA LYS A 104 13.91 7.70 -12.77
C LYS A 104 12.56 8.26 -13.22
N ALA A 105 11.53 7.39 -13.33
CA ALA A 105 10.18 7.83 -13.60
C ALA A 105 9.63 8.70 -12.47
N ALA A 106 9.83 8.31 -11.20
CA ALA A 106 9.41 9.09 -10.04
C ALA A 106 10.05 10.48 -10.00
N GLU A 107 11.37 10.56 -10.17
CA GLU A 107 12.08 11.84 -10.23
C GLU A 107 11.62 12.69 -11.42
N SER A 108 11.40 12.07 -12.59
CA SER A 108 10.94 12.81 -13.75
C SER A 108 9.55 13.40 -13.57
N LEU A 109 8.64 12.68 -12.90
CA LEU A 109 7.32 13.20 -12.54
C LEU A 109 7.43 14.38 -11.57
N ALA A 110 8.23 14.25 -10.52
CA ALA A 110 8.43 15.30 -9.53
C ALA A 110 9.13 16.53 -10.11
N ASN A 111 10.15 16.34 -10.96
CA ASN A 111 10.86 17.45 -11.63
C ASN A 111 9.98 18.22 -12.62
N ASN A 112 8.95 17.57 -13.18
CA ASN A 112 7.99 18.17 -14.11
C ASN A 112 6.63 18.47 -13.42
N HIS A 113 6.60 18.49 -12.10
CA HIS A 113 5.45 18.99 -11.32
C HIS A 113 5.27 20.49 -11.55
N PRO A 114 4.04 21.02 -11.53
CA PRO A 114 3.83 22.49 -11.57
C PRO A 114 4.61 23.19 -10.44
N GLY A 115 5.57 24.04 -10.80
CA GLY A 115 6.49 24.67 -9.85
C GLY A 115 7.77 23.86 -9.55
N GLY A 116 7.96 22.69 -10.19
CA GLY A 116 9.20 21.91 -10.10
C GLY A 116 9.31 21.04 -8.84
N PHE A 117 10.51 20.51 -8.61
CA PHE A 117 10.78 19.55 -7.54
C PHE A 117 10.52 20.11 -6.14
N ASP A 118 10.95 21.34 -5.87
CA ASP A 118 10.78 21.95 -4.53
C ASP A 118 9.28 22.11 -4.19
N LYS A 119 8.48 22.54 -5.18
CA LYS A 119 7.03 22.64 -5.00
C LYS A 119 6.40 21.26 -4.82
N PHE A 120 6.86 20.24 -5.54
CA PHE A 120 6.42 18.85 -5.33
C PHE A 120 6.65 18.40 -3.87
N ILE A 121 7.82 18.68 -3.28
CA ILE A 121 8.11 18.33 -1.88
C ILE A 121 7.19 19.07 -0.91
N ILE A 122 6.91 20.34 -1.17
CA ILE A 122 5.94 21.12 -0.39
C ILE A 122 4.55 20.48 -0.49
N ASP A 123 4.08 20.15 -1.69
CA ASP A 123 2.73 19.64 -1.93
C ASP A 123 2.53 18.24 -1.36
N VAL A 124 3.51 17.33 -1.48
CA VAL A 124 3.41 15.99 -0.92
C VAL A 124 3.34 16.02 0.62
N ASN A 125 4.10 16.91 1.27
CA ASN A 125 4.03 17.05 2.73
C ASN A 125 2.78 17.85 3.17
N ALA A 126 2.29 18.78 2.36
CA ALA A 126 0.99 19.41 2.58
C ALA A 126 -0.16 18.39 2.50
N TYR A 127 -0.10 17.46 1.52
CA TYR A 127 -1.05 16.35 1.43
C TYR A 127 -1.06 15.52 2.72
N THR A 128 0.11 15.12 3.24
CA THR A 128 0.17 14.33 4.47
C THR A 128 -0.41 15.09 5.68
N ALA A 129 -0.09 16.38 5.82
CA ALA A 129 -0.59 17.22 6.90
C ALA A 129 -2.11 17.43 6.82
N ASN A 130 -2.64 17.72 5.63
CA ASN A 130 -4.07 17.96 5.40
C ASN A 130 -4.93 16.72 5.66
N HIS A 131 -4.34 15.52 5.56
CA HIS A 131 -5.02 14.24 5.82
C HIS A 131 -4.64 13.61 7.17
N SER A 132 -4.07 14.40 8.10
CA SER A 132 -3.72 13.96 9.45
C SER A 132 -2.70 12.79 9.51
N LEU A 133 -1.87 12.63 8.48
CA LEU A 133 -0.78 11.66 8.44
C LEU A 133 0.48 12.26 9.10
N TYR A 134 0.37 12.65 10.37
CA TYR A 134 1.37 13.47 11.05
C TYR A 134 2.72 12.79 11.33
N ASN A 135 2.78 11.46 11.18
CA ASN A 135 4.02 10.69 11.31
C ASN A 135 4.66 10.37 9.95
N THR A 136 4.11 10.92 8.86
CA THR A 136 4.61 10.72 7.51
C THR A 136 5.34 11.96 7.03
N HIS A 137 6.60 11.78 6.63
CA HIS A 137 7.44 12.84 6.09
C HIS A 137 8.22 12.36 4.88
N LEU A 138 8.30 13.19 3.85
CA LEU A 138 8.91 12.85 2.57
C LEU A 138 9.86 13.94 2.09
N ASP A 139 11.12 13.57 1.80
CA ASP A 139 12.17 14.45 1.30
C ASP A 139 12.54 14.19 -0.17
N ASP A 140 12.05 13.05 -0.73
CA ASP A 140 12.22 12.74 -2.14
C ASP A 140 10.98 12.04 -2.72
N SER A 141 10.93 11.91 -4.03
CA SER A 141 9.82 11.28 -4.77
C SER A 141 9.96 9.76 -4.93
N THR A 142 11.09 9.18 -4.52
CA THR A 142 11.47 7.80 -4.84
C THR A 142 11.44 6.86 -3.63
N GLY A 143 11.73 7.39 -2.44
CA GLY A 143 11.99 6.64 -1.21
C GLY A 143 13.41 6.10 -1.11
N LEU A 144 14.38 6.69 -1.83
CA LEU A 144 15.79 6.37 -1.70
C LEU A 144 16.39 6.98 -0.43
N LEU A 145 15.93 8.17 -0.03
CA LEU A 145 16.33 8.79 1.22
C LEU A 145 15.69 8.07 2.41
N SER A 146 16.49 7.75 3.40
CA SER A 146 16.01 7.09 4.63
C SER A 146 15.14 8.00 5.50
N THR A 147 15.14 9.28 5.24
CA THR A 147 14.31 10.32 5.86
C THR A 147 12.86 10.30 5.38
N ASN A 148 12.56 9.62 4.27
CA ASN A 148 11.18 9.30 3.91
C ASN A 148 10.62 8.29 4.90
N THR A 149 9.88 8.75 5.89
CA THR A 149 9.40 7.95 7.01
C THR A 149 7.89 7.97 7.14
N SER A 150 7.36 6.91 7.73
CA SER A 150 5.96 6.77 8.13
C SER A 150 5.84 5.65 9.16
N ASN A 151 4.63 5.38 9.62
CA ASN A 151 4.30 4.21 10.45
C ASN A 151 3.12 3.43 9.87
N THR A 152 2.83 2.24 10.43
CA THR A 152 1.75 1.42 9.88
C THR A 152 0.37 2.05 10.05
N SER A 153 0.16 2.89 11.08
CA SER A 153 -1.14 3.57 11.29
C SER A 153 -1.40 4.61 10.21
N ASP A 154 -0.43 5.49 9.93
CA ASP A 154 -0.56 6.50 8.87
C ASP A 154 -0.69 5.85 7.49
N LEU A 155 0.04 4.75 7.24
CA LEU A 155 -0.03 4.03 5.97
C LEU A 155 -1.38 3.34 5.75
N ILE A 156 -2.05 2.85 6.80
CA ILE A 156 -3.42 2.32 6.71
C ILE A 156 -4.40 3.44 6.37
N GLU A 157 -4.28 4.59 7.03
CA GLU A 157 -5.11 5.76 6.73
C GLU A 157 -4.85 6.27 5.31
N PHE A 158 -3.59 6.39 4.89
CA PHE A 158 -3.24 6.75 3.52
C PHE A 158 -3.86 5.79 2.49
N LEU A 159 -3.81 4.49 2.76
CA LEU A 159 -4.41 3.49 1.87
C LEU A 159 -5.94 3.65 1.79
N TYR A 160 -6.60 4.04 2.89
CA TYR A 160 -8.02 4.38 2.91
C TYR A 160 -8.34 5.57 2.01
N LEU A 161 -7.50 6.62 2.04
CA LEU A 161 -7.69 7.82 1.21
C LEU A 161 -7.60 7.52 -0.29
N ILE A 162 -6.69 6.63 -0.69
CA ILE A 162 -6.45 6.31 -2.12
C ILE A 162 -7.20 5.07 -2.62
N LYS A 163 -7.91 4.34 -1.75
CA LYS A 163 -8.50 3.02 -2.07
C LYS A 163 -9.48 3.00 -3.24
N ASP A 164 -10.15 4.11 -3.49
CA ASP A 164 -11.14 4.26 -4.56
C ASP A 164 -10.63 5.08 -5.76
N ASN A 165 -9.35 5.50 -5.74
CA ASN A 165 -8.72 6.16 -6.88
C ASN A 165 -8.53 5.16 -8.03
N SER A 166 -9.32 5.31 -9.10
CA SER A 166 -9.37 4.36 -10.22
C SER A 166 -8.04 4.24 -10.96
N ILE A 167 -7.27 5.33 -11.07
CA ILE A 167 -5.96 5.34 -11.76
C ILE A 167 -4.94 4.57 -10.91
N ILE A 168 -4.83 4.86 -9.61
CA ILE A 168 -3.91 4.16 -8.71
C ILE A 168 -4.26 2.67 -8.67
N ARG A 169 -5.55 2.31 -8.52
CA ARG A 169 -5.99 0.92 -8.50
C ARG A 169 -5.63 0.17 -9.78
N SER A 170 -5.93 0.75 -10.94
CA SER A 170 -5.64 0.10 -12.22
C SER A 170 -4.15 -0.18 -12.41
N ILE A 171 -3.27 0.76 -12.02
CA ILE A 171 -1.83 0.63 -12.18
C ILE A 171 -1.21 -0.28 -11.09
N ALA A 172 -1.62 -0.13 -9.84
CA ALA A 172 -0.98 -0.83 -8.72
C ALA A 172 -1.32 -2.33 -8.64
N ALA A 173 -2.40 -2.76 -9.29
CA ALA A 173 -2.77 -4.17 -9.46
C ALA A 173 -2.22 -4.78 -10.78
N GLU A 174 -1.61 -3.99 -11.66
CA GLU A 174 -1.09 -4.46 -12.95
C GLU A 174 0.16 -5.34 -12.75
N ARG A 175 0.10 -6.59 -13.20
CA ARG A 175 1.19 -7.58 -13.00
C ARG A 175 2.36 -7.35 -13.94
N VAL A 176 2.06 -7.08 -15.21
CA VAL A 176 3.03 -6.82 -16.27
C VAL A 176 2.50 -5.74 -17.22
N ALA A 177 3.40 -4.94 -17.77
CA ALA A 177 3.04 -3.94 -18.76
C ALA A 177 4.14 -3.77 -19.80
N VAL A 178 3.75 -3.26 -20.95
CA VAL A 178 4.68 -2.86 -22.02
C VAL A 178 4.43 -1.40 -22.33
N LEU A 179 5.47 -0.58 -22.22
CA LEU A 179 5.43 0.84 -22.55
C LEU A 179 6.30 1.12 -23.79
N ASN A 180 6.02 2.24 -24.42
CA ASN A 180 6.83 2.77 -25.51
C ASN A 180 7.34 4.16 -25.16
N SER A 181 8.62 4.39 -25.41
CA SER A 181 9.27 5.67 -25.19
C SER A 181 9.84 6.20 -26.50
N ALA A 182 9.67 7.48 -26.78
CA ALA A 182 10.24 8.12 -27.96
C ALA A 182 11.58 8.78 -27.63
N LYS A 183 12.64 8.43 -28.39
CA LYS A 183 13.96 9.07 -28.29
C LYS A 183 14.46 9.42 -29.68
N GLY A 184 14.33 10.68 -30.06
CA GLY A 184 14.51 11.10 -31.46
C GLY A 184 13.55 10.37 -32.39
N LYS A 185 14.08 9.75 -33.45
CA LYS A 185 13.28 8.93 -34.39
C LYS A 185 13.06 7.48 -33.95
N LYS A 186 13.60 7.07 -32.77
CA LYS A 186 13.53 5.69 -32.28
C LYS A 186 12.41 5.53 -31.25
N THR A 187 11.66 4.43 -31.37
CA THR A 187 10.75 3.95 -30.32
C THR A 187 11.46 2.85 -29.52
N ILE A 188 11.50 3.00 -28.20
CA ILE A 188 12.13 2.06 -27.27
C ILE A 188 11.01 1.36 -26.51
N LYS A 189 10.95 0.04 -26.61
CA LYS A 189 10.01 -0.81 -25.86
C LYS A 189 10.54 -1.08 -24.45
N ILE A 190 9.70 -0.91 -23.44
CA ILE A 190 10.04 -1.09 -22.02
C ILE A 190 9.10 -2.12 -21.43
N ASN A 191 9.66 -3.26 -21.01
CA ASN A 191 8.89 -4.30 -20.33
C ASN A 191 8.92 -4.08 -18.82
N LEU A 192 7.75 -3.96 -18.21
CA LEU A 192 7.54 -3.80 -16.79
C LEU A 192 7.04 -5.10 -16.18
N HIS A 193 7.54 -5.41 -14.98
CA HIS A 193 7.04 -6.48 -14.11
C HIS A 193 6.81 -5.90 -12.74
N ASN A 194 5.68 -6.22 -12.14
CA ASN A 194 5.39 -5.76 -10.79
C ASN A 194 6.38 -6.33 -9.78
N THR A 195 6.79 -5.50 -8.85
CA THR A 195 7.78 -5.86 -7.83
C THR A 195 7.20 -6.66 -6.67
N ASN A 196 5.86 -6.80 -6.60
CA ASN A 196 5.19 -7.60 -5.60
C ASN A 196 4.89 -9.01 -6.13
N PRO A 197 5.59 -10.08 -5.68
CA PRO A 197 5.30 -11.45 -6.10
C PRO A 197 3.92 -11.94 -5.62
N ASP A 198 3.39 -11.36 -4.54
CA ASP A 198 2.10 -11.76 -3.97
C ASP A 198 0.94 -11.48 -4.94
N LEU A 199 1.09 -10.53 -5.89
CA LEU A 199 0.14 -10.30 -7.00
C LEU A 199 -0.05 -11.51 -7.93
N PHE A 200 0.91 -12.44 -7.96
CA PHE A 200 0.82 -13.65 -8.78
C PHE A 200 0.26 -14.84 -7.99
N VAL A 201 -0.01 -14.64 -6.69
CA VAL A 201 -0.57 -15.64 -5.77
C VAL A 201 -2.02 -15.33 -5.42
N TYR A 202 -2.32 -14.04 -5.21
CA TYR A 202 -3.63 -13.56 -4.79
C TYR A 202 -4.27 -12.70 -5.89
N ASP A 203 -5.47 -13.06 -6.34
CA ASP A 203 -6.16 -12.37 -7.44
C ASP A 203 -6.84 -11.05 -7.03
N ASN A 204 -7.18 -10.88 -5.76
CA ASN A 204 -8.01 -9.79 -5.26
C ASN A 204 -7.19 -8.64 -4.65
N ILE A 205 -5.91 -8.51 -4.99
CA ILE A 205 -5.10 -7.37 -4.58
C ILE A 205 -5.50 -6.16 -5.44
N LEU A 206 -6.02 -5.12 -4.78
CA LEU A 206 -6.52 -3.91 -5.43
C LEU A 206 -5.44 -2.84 -5.58
N ILE A 207 -4.57 -2.72 -4.58
CA ILE A 207 -3.40 -1.81 -4.57
C ILE A 207 -2.24 -2.54 -3.94
N SER A 208 -1.06 -2.45 -4.53
CA SER A 208 0.16 -2.88 -3.85
C SER A 208 1.38 -2.07 -4.22
N LYS A 209 2.24 -1.86 -3.25
CA LYS A 209 3.57 -1.28 -3.45
C LYS A 209 4.58 -1.89 -2.51
N THR A 210 5.67 -2.40 -3.06
CA THR A 210 6.82 -2.87 -2.29
C THR A 210 7.88 -1.78 -2.19
N GLY A 211 8.70 -1.86 -1.15
CA GLY A 211 9.87 -1.02 -0.96
C GLY A 211 11.07 -1.81 -0.47
N PHE A 212 12.27 -1.33 -0.80
CA PHE A 212 13.51 -1.82 -0.23
C PHE A 212 14.61 -0.76 -0.31
N THR A 213 15.21 -0.51 0.84
CA THR A 213 16.56 0.07 1.00
C THR A 213 17.21 -0.66 2.16
N ASN A 214 18.53 -0.52 2.32
CA ASN A 214 19.22 -1.12 3.48
C ASN A 214 18.68 -0.59 4.82
N ALA A 215 18.30 0.70 4.85
CA ALA A 215 17.75 1.35 6.04
C ALA A 215 16.32 0.89 6.35
N ALA A 216 15.47 0.74 5.30
CA ALA A 216 14.06 0.40 5.46
C ALA A 216 13.80 -1.10 5.64
N GLY A 217 14.71 -1.98 5.16
CA GLY A 217 14.39 -3.38 4.97
C GLY A 217 13.34 -3.59 3.86
N ARG A 218 12.73 -4.77 3.81
CA ARG A 218 11.65 -5.07 2.87
C ARG A 218 10.32 -4.58 3.40
N CYS A 219 9.68 -3.70 2.64
CA CYS A 219 8.40 -3.09 2.96
C CYS A 219 7.30 -3.52 1.98
N LEU A 220 6.05 -3.47 2.45
CA LEU A 220 4.84 -3.69 1.65
C LEU A 220 3.71 -2.81 2.18
N LEU A 221 3.01 -2.16 1.27
CA LEU A 221 1.69 -1.58 1.48
C LEU A 221 0.73 -2.25 0.49
N MET A 222 -0.36 -2.84 0.98
CA MET A 222 -1.27 -3.61 0.16
C MET A 222 -2.72 -3.45 0.63
N LEU A 223 -3.62 -3.22 -0.33
CA LEU A 223 -5.07 -3.32 -0.18
C LEU A 223 -5.52 -4.60 -0.88
N ILE A 224 -6.19 -5.46 -0.16
CA ILE A 224 -6.76 -6.71 -0.70
C ILE A 224 -8.24 -6.80 -0.33
N GLU A 225 -9.03 -7.35 -1.23
CA GLU A 225 -10.43 -7.67 -0.99
C GLU A 225 -10.61 -9.17 -0.80
N LYS A 226 -11.33 -9.59 0.23
CA LYS A 226 -11.62 -10.99 0.52
C LYS A 226 -13.00 -11.09 1.17
N ASN A 227 -13.84 -11.99 0.67
CA ASN A 227 -15.24 -12.16 1.15
C ASN A 227 -16.04 -10.84 1.14
N ASN A 228 -15.82 -9.97 0.13
CA ASN A 228 -16.39 -8.62 0.02
C ASN A 228 -15.96 -7.63 1.12
N GLU A 229 -14.95 -7.96 1.90
CA GLU A 229 -14.33 -7.07 2.87
C GLU A 229 -12.95 -6.61 2.39
N LYS A 230 -12.60 -5.36 2.69
CA LYS A 230 -11.30 -4.78 2.32
C LYS A 230 -10.36 -4.74 3.51
N PHE A 231 -9.15 -5.25 3.29
CA PHE A 231 -8.10 -5.30 4.30
C PHE A 231 -6.87 -4.53 3.85
N ALA A 232 -6.33 -3.74 4.78
CA ALA A 232 -4.99 -3.19 4.63
C ALA A 232 -3.96 -4.14 5.25
N VAL A 233 -2.95 -4.49 4.47
CA VAL A 233 -1.75 -5.20 4.94
C VAL A 233 -0.57 -4.24 4.82
N VAL A 234 0.02 -3.88 5.95
CA VAL A 234 1.22 -3.04 6.02
C VAL A 234 2.33 -3.81 6.69
N ILE A 235 3.49 -3.86 6.06
CA ILE A 235 4.69 -4.54 6.56
C ILE A 235 5.89 -3.64 6.32
N LEU A 236 6.65 -3.34 7.38
CA LEU A 236 7.87 -2.52 7.34
C LEU A 236 9.03 -3.26 8.02
N GLY A 237 10.20 -3.24 7.41
CA GLY A 237 11.44 -3.69 8.05
C GLY A 237 11.69 -5.21 8.02
N GLN A 238 11.14 -5.96 7.06
CA GLN A 238 11.46 -7.38 6.92
C GLN A 238 12.88 -7.60 6.35
N PRO A 239 13.60 -8.62 6.79
CA PRO A 239 14.99 -8.86 6.35
C PRO A 239 15.08 -9.28 4.88
N ASN A 240 14.10 -10.02 4.37
CA ASN A 240 14.11 -10.52 2.99
C ASN A 240 12.70 -10.71 2.44
N VAL A 241 12.59 -10.96 1.12
CA VAL A 241 11.30 -11.16 0.42
C VAL A 241 10.55 -12.37 0.96
N LYS A 242 11.26 -13.48 1.24
CA LYS A 242 10.64 -14.73 1.71
C LYS A 242 9.91 -14.53 3.06
N THR A 243 10.56 -13.84 4.02
CA THR A 243 9.92 -13.55 5.32
C THR A 243 8.75 -12.59 5.16
N ARG A 244 8.85 -11.59 4.27
CA ARG A 244 7.74 -10.67 3.97
C ARG A 244 6.54 -11.42 3.39
N SER A 245 6.71 -12.24 2.34
CA SER A 245 5.61 -13.00 1.74
C SER A 245 5.05 -14.08 2.69
N LYS A 246 5.91 -14.68 3.53
CA LYS A 246 5.42 -15.58 4.59
C LYS A 246 4.53 -14.83 5.60
N LEU A 247 4.90 -13.61 5.99
CA LEU A 247 4.08 -12.79 6.87
C LEU A 247 2.75 -12.39 6.20
N VAL A 248 2.75 -12.01 4.91
CA VAL A 248 1.51 -11.78 4.15
C VAL A 248 0.59 -12.97 4.24
N ASN A 249 1.11 -14.18 3.95
CA ASN A 249 0.33 -15.41 4.02
C ASN A 249 -0.23 -15.66 5.44
N THR A 250 0.60 -15.49 6.48
CA THR A 250 0.16 -15.63 7.89
C THR A 250 -0.97 -14.65 8.22
N LEU A 251 -0.83 -13.37 7.87
CA LEU A 251 -1.83 -12.34 8.16
C LEU A 251 -3.15 -12.63 7.47
N LEU A 252 -3.13 -13.05 6.19
CA LEU A 252 -4.33 -13.34 5.41
C LEU A 252 -5.03 -14.66 5.83
N HIS A 253 -4.32 -15.61 6.48
CA HIS A 253 -4.94 -16.81 7.05
C HIS A 253 -5.64 -16.54 8.39
N ILE A 254 -5.14 -15.63 9.22
CA ILE A 254 -5.77 -15.26 10.49
C ILE A 254 -7.21 -14.76 10.27
N GLU A 255 -7.46 -14.10 9.14
CA GLU A 255 -8.79 -13.62 8.79
C GLU A 255 -9.75 -14.75 8.39
N THR A 256 -9.25 -15.86 7.78
CA THR A 256 -10.09 -16.99 7.36
C THR A 256 -10.56 -17.89 8.50
N GLU A 257 -9.89 -17.86 9.64
CA GLU A 257 -10.30 -18.65 10.82
C GLU A 257 -11.40 -17.97 11.65
N LYS A 258 -11.88 -16.80 11.25
CA LYS A 258 -13.10 -16.19 11.76
C LYS A 258 -14.33 -16.79 11.08
N GLU A 259 -14.53 -18.09 11.13
CA GLU A 259 -15.87 -18.64 10.88
C GLU A 259 -16.82 -18.23 12.02
N PRO A 260 -18.07 -17.85 11.70
CA PRO A 260 -19.00 -17.40 12.71
C PRO A 260 -19.33 -18.56 13.67
N ILE A 261 -18.87 -18.46 14.91
CA ILE A 261 -19.44 -19.23 16.01
C ILE A 261 -20.89 -18.78 16.14
N LEU A 262 -21.78 -19.77 15.94
CA LEU A 262 -23.19 -19.76 16.27
C LEU A 262 -24.21 -19.45 15.15
N LYS A 263 -24.54 -20.49 14.40
CA LYS A 263 -25.97 -20.81 14.27
C LYS A 263 -26.33 -21.81 15.38
N ILE A 264 -26.64 -21.33 16.56
CA ILE A 264 -27.48 -22.11 17.48
C ILE A 264 -28.90 -21.80 17.07
N THR A 265 -29.48 -22.66 16.23
CA THR A 265 -30.92 -22.79 16.10
C THR A 265 -31.38 -23.51 17.34
N SER A 266 -31.85 -22.78 18.33
CA SER A 266 -32.69 -23.33 19.39
C SER A 266 -34.07 -23.51 18.80
N SER A 267 -34.38 -24.70 18.31
CA SER A 267 -35.77 -25.19 18.22
C SER A 267 -36.22 -25.47 19.65
N ILE A 268 -36.94 -24.51 20.25
CA ILE A 268 -37.74 -24.79 21.43
C ILE A 268 -39.09 -25.19 20.89
N GLU A 269 -39.36 -26.50 20.86
CA GLU A 269 -40.72 -27.02 20.78
C GLU A 269 -41.37 -26.81 22.14
N PHE A 270 -42.51 -26.12 22.15
CA PHE A 270 -43.39 -26.03 23.31
C PHE A 270 -44.48 -27.11 23.15
N ASP A 271 -44.53 -28.09 24.05
CA ASP A 271 -45.70 -28.90 24.38
C ASP A 271 -46.57 -28.20 25.44
#